data_fc076f236628c39457b779847f52507c
#
_entry.id   fc076f236628c39457b779847f52507c
#
_cell.length_a   1.000
_cell.length_b   1.000
_cell.length_c   1.000
_cell.angle_alpha   90.00
_cell.angle_beta   90.00
_cell.angle_gamma   90.00
#
_symmetry.space_group_name_H-M   'P 1'
#
loop_
_entity.id
_entity.type
_entity.pdbx_description
1 polymer ?
#
loop_
_entity_poly.entity_id
_entity_poly.type
_entity_poly.pdbx_seq_one_letter_code
_entity_poly.pdbx_strand_id
1 'polypeptide(L)'
;MHANYTSANSGSSARRLTRRQVMRGLAVTASAASLSSVTSTARAVSSDANDKVRAVLASLVEDTPEIGLQVAAYLDGELVIDAWAGMADPAAGKPVDGDTLFMLSSTTKGVTATCMHLCVEKHGLSYDLPIIDVWPEFGAHGKQNATLRMALAHQTGVPQTPVGYTPEWLSDWDRMCRGIADLTPMFPLGQRTAYHSLNYGYINGEILRRVDGRTIAQFLEEEICRPLGIDGAYLGVPDRELGRVAVLTDGPPAPADYDARMVGEPAGSHVAEAFNRRAVMQASIPGSGGLFSARGLARHYAMLANWGVLDGVRVLPEARIRAGIELQTYEWDEIYRIRARRALGYRRGSDTGPLASPEAFGHVGGGGSFGYADPARRLGIGFAKNYFTYLSGGAVNGGRPPRAPSNIVTEAVFDALELPR
;
A
#
# COMPACT_ATOMS: atom_id res chain seq x y z
N MET A 1 3.95 -75.28 5.56
CA MET A 1 2.69 -74.72 6.08
C MET A 1 2.56 -73.32 5.50
N HIS A 2 1.69 -73.21 4.52
CA HIS A 2 1.42 -71.93 3.84
C HIS A 2 0.41 -71.10 4.65
N ALA A 3 0.64 -69.79 4.80
CA ALA A 3 -0.38 -68.86 5.16
C ALA A 3 -0.32 -67.65 4.22
N ASN A 4 -1.34 -67.55 3.38
CA ASN A 4 -1.62 -66.43 2.49
C ASN A 4 -2.11 -65.22 3.29
N TYR A 5 -1.56 -64.04 3.03
CA TYR A 5 -2.17 -62.75 3.38
C TYR A 5 -2.45 -61.97 2.13
N THR A 6 -3.73 -61.81 1.84
CA THR A 6 -4.25 -60.97 0.78
C THR A 6 -4.21 -59.49 1.22
N SER A 7 -3.56 -58.66 0.44
CA SER A 7 -3.54 -57.20 0.60
C SER A 7 -4.81 -56.59 0.00
N ALA A 8 -5.58 -55.88 0.82
CA ALA A 8 -6.68 -55.05 0.36
C ALA A 8 -6.14 -53.64 -0.04
N ASN A 9 -6.28 -53.35 -1.29
CA ASN A 9 -5.93 -52.08 -1.92
C ASN A 9 -7.09 -51.10 -1.74
N SER A 10 -7.02 -50.13 -0.85
CA SER A 10 -7.98 -49.02 -0.73
C SER A 10 -7.46 -47.78 -1.47
N GLY A 11 -7.84 -47.68 -2.75
CA GLY A 11 -7.58 -46.50 -3.55
C GLY A 11 -8.45 -45.30 -3.11
N SER A 12 -7.84 -44.32 -2.51
CA SER A 12 -8.45 -43.01 -2.27
C SER A 12 -8.29 -42.16 -3.54
N SER A 13 -9.34 -42.05 -4.33
CA SER A 13 -9.40 -41.16 -5.48
C SER A 13 -9.67 -39.73 -5.00
N ALA A 14 -8.67 -38.88 -5.02
CA ALA A 14 -8.86 -37.44 -4.86
C ALA A 14 -9.66 -36.90 -6.06
N ARG A 15 -10.91 -36.55 -5.85
CA ARG A 15 -11.75 -35.85 -6.85
C ARG A 15 -11.28 -34.42 -7.03
N ARG A 16 -10.73 -34.11 -8.19
CA ARG A 16 -10.53 -32.72 -8.64
C ARG A 16 -11.90 -32.05 -8.79
N LEU A 17 -12.14 -31.01 -8.02
CA LEU A 17 -13.31 -30.14 -8.15
C LEU A 17 -13.18 -29.33 -9.43
N THR A 18 -14.13 -29.45 -10.35
CA THR A 18 -14.19 -28.64 -11.57
C THR A 18 -14.88 -27.30 -11.29
N ARG A 19 -14.52 -26.28 -12.08
CA ARG A 19 -15.04 -24.88 -12.02
C ARG A 19 -16.56 -24.73 -11.88
N ARG A 20 -17.34 -25.79 -12.12
CA ARG A 20 -18.83 -25.81 -12.08
C ARG A 20 -19.42 -26.13 -10.72
N GLN A 21 -18.68 -26.65 -9.75
CA GLN A 21 -19.21 -27.11 -8.46
C GLN A 21 -19.16 -26.07 -7.34
N VAL A 22 -18.54 -24.93 -7.55
CA VAL A 22 -18.44 -23.82 -6.57
C VAL A 22 -19.66 -22.87 -6.62
N MET A 23 -20.51 -22.97 -7.61
CA MET A 23 -21.63 -22.04 -7.87
C MET A 23 -23.00 -22.60 -7.49
N ARG A 24 -23.20 -23.20 -6.31
CA ARG A 24 -24.55 -23.48 -5.80
C ARG A 24 -24.62 -23.42 -4.27
N GLY A 25 -25.22 -22.35 -3.80
CA GLY A 25 -25.80 -22.29 -2.47
C GLY A 25 -25.51 -21.01 -1.72
N LEU A 26 -26.41 -20.04 -1.80
CA LEU A 26 -26.87 -19.26 -0.65
C LEU A 26 -27.97 -18.30 -1.13
N ALA A 27 -29.21 -18.68 -0.87
CA ALA A 27 -30.32 -17.73 -0.90
C ALA A 27 -30.25 -16.92 0.41
N VAL A 28 -30.07 -15.60 0.29
CA VAL A 28 -30.11 -14.68 1.43
C VAL A 28 -31.52 -14.11 1.55
N THR A 29 -32.19 -14.42 2.65
CA THR A 29 -33.41 -13.76 3.07
C THR A 29 -33.09 -12.35 3.59
N ALA A 30 -33.65 -11.33 2.95
CA ALA A 30 -33.55 -9.96 3.37
C ALA A 30 -34.45 -9.72 4.61
N SER A 31 -33.84 -9.45 5.76
CA SER A 31 -34.53 -8.88 6.92
C SER A 31 -34.38 -7.36 6.89
N ALA A 32 -35.49 -6.65 6.82
CA ALA A 32 -35.53 -5.20 6.93
C ALA A 32 -35.22 -4.79 8.39
N ALA A 33 -34.07 -4.20 8.62
CA ALA A 33 -33.74 -3.53 9.86
C ALA A 33 -33.98 -2.02 9.72
N SER A 34 -34.74 -1.47 10.63
CA SER A 34 -35.12 -0.06 10.75
C SER A 34 -33.87 0.83 10.88
N LEU A 35 -33.68 1.74 9.94
CA LEU A 35 -32.68 2.80 9.97
C LEU A 35 -33.07 3.85 11.00
N SER A 36 -32.39 3.86 12.14
CA SER A 36 -32.33 5.02 13.01
C SER A 36 -31.40 6.05 12.36
N SER A 37 -31.95 7.18 11.94
CA SER A 37 -31.20 8.32 11.42
C SER A 37 -30.37 8.94 12.55
N VAL A 38 -29.06 8.60 12.59
CA VAL A 38 -28.09 9.39 13.34
C VAL A 38 -27.79 10.60 12.47
N THR A 39 -28.34 11.74 12.83
CA THR A 39 -27.96 13.05 12.29
C THR A 39 -26.50 13.31 12.75
N SER A 40 -25.53 13.01 11.88
CA SER A 40 -24.18 13.52 12.02
C SER A 40 -24.25 15.04 11.83
N THR A 41 -23.95 15.79 12.88
CA THR A 41 -23.64 17.21 12.74
C THR A 41 -22.30 17.30 12.02
N ALA A 42 -22.36 17.53 10.71
CA ALA A 42 -21.17 17.77 9.89
C ALA A 42 -20.36 18.89 10.56
N ARG A 43 -19.18 18.56 11.06
CA ARG A 43 -18.21 19.54 11.56
C ARG A 43 -17.65 20.25 10.33
N ALA A 44 -18.22 21.42 10.00
CA ALA A 44 -17.71 22.24 8.90
C ALA A 44 -16.22 22.45 9.10
N VAL A 45 -15.43 22.19 8.06
CA VAL A 45 -13.99 22.53 8.03
C VAL A 45 -13.88 23.98 8.41
N SER A 46 -13.24 24.28 9.55
CA SER A 46 -12.90 25.66 9.83
C SER A 46 -11.87 26.08 8.77
N SER A 47 -12.16 27.14 8.03
CA SER A 47 -11.19 27.73 7.07
C SER A 47 -9.83 27.93 7.75
N ASP A 48 -9.82 28.24 9.04
CA ASP A 48 -8.67 28.40 9.92
C ASP A 48 -7.80 27.12 10.03
N ALA A 49 -8.39 25.90 10.15
CA ALA A 49 -7.62 24.67 10.25
C ALA A 49 -6.83 24.39 8.94
N ASN A 50 -7.51 24.57 7.82
CA ASN A 50 -6.89 24.38 6.50
C ASN A 50 -5.78 25.44 6.23
N ASP A 51 -6.02 26.69 6.62
CA ASP A 51 -5.07 27.77 6.45
C ASP A 51 -3.82 27.58 7.32
N LYS A 52 -3.98 27.10 8.57
CA LYS A 52 -2.86 26.73 9.45
C LYS A 52 -1.97 25.65 8.82
N VAL A 53 -2.57 24.57 8.30
CA VAL A 53 -1.83 23.49 7.66
C VAL A 53 -1.14 24.00 6.38
N ARG A 54 -1.84 24.80 5.57
CA ARG A 54 -1.25 25.39 4.36
C ARG A 54 -0.05 26.28 4.66
N ALA A 55 -0.09 27.06 5.72
CA ALA A 55 1.05 27.87 6.15
C ALA A 55 2.27 27.01 6.51
N VAL A 56 2.06 25.87 7.19
CA VAL A 56 3.14 24.92 7.49
C VAL A 56 3.71 24.29 6.22
N LEU A 57 2.88 23.91 5.25
CA LEU A 57 3.37 23.40 3.96
C LEU A 57 4.16 24.45 3.20
N ALA A 58 3.74 25.72 3.23
CA ALA A 58 4.46 26.84 2.59
C ALA A 58 5.83 27.04 3.22
N SER A 59 5.93 27.06 4.56
CA SER A 59 7.23 27.15 5.26
C SER A 59 8.15 25.97 4.94
N LEU A 60 7.60 24.74 4.82
CA LEU A 60 8.41 23.59 4.43
C LEU A 60 9.01 23.75 3.03
N VAL A 61 8.25 24.29 2.07
CA VAL A 61 8.75 24.54 0.71
C VAL A 61 9.77 25.70 0.70
N GLU A 62 9.61 26.72 1.55
CA GLU A 62 10.51 27.86 1.63
C GLU A 62 11.83 27.53 2.36
N ASP A 63 11.75 26.79 3.47
CA ASP A 63 12.87 26.60 4.41
C ASP A 63 13.64 25.28 4.20
N THR A 64 13.15 24.38 3.34
CA THR A 64 13.73 23.05 3.13
C THR A 64 13.83 22.72 1.63
N PRO A 65 14.52 21.63 1.23
CA PRO A 65 14.57 21.21 -0.16
C PRO A 65 13.24 20.68 -0.74
N GLU A 66 12.15 20.73 0.00
CA GLU A 66 10.85 20.26 -0.48
C GLU A 66 10.36 21.09 -1.67
N ILE A 67 9.74 20.44 -2.66
CA ILE A 67 9.36 21.09 -3.92
C ILE A 67 7.84 21.28 -4.00
N GLY A 68 7.10 20.18 -3.88
CA GLY A 68 5.66 20.15 -3.92
C GLY A 68 5.11 19.21 -2.86
N LEU A 69 4.11 19.67 -2.12
CA LEU A 69 3.52 18.98 -0.98
C LEU A 69 2.00 19.03 -1.05
N GLN A 70 1.36 17.93 -0.65
CA GLN A 70 -0.09 17.85 -0.55
C GLN A 70 -0.47 16.99 0.67
N VAL A 71 -1.43 17.45 1.47
CA VAL A 71 -2.00 16.70 2.60
C VAL A 71 -3.50 16.82 2.63
N ALA A 72 -4.17 15.72 2.92
CA ALA A 72 -5.60 15.70 3.21
C ALA A 72 -5.90 14.84 4.43
N ALA A 73 -6.95 15.19 5.15
CA ALA A 73 -7.43 14.43 6.29
C ALA A 73 -8.96 14.39 6.32
N TYR A 74 -9.48 13.21 6.62
CA TYR A 74 -10.88 12.96 6.90
C TYR A 74 -11.05 12.61 8.37
N LEU A 75 -11.96 13.29 9.05
CA LEU A 75 -12.34 13.01 10.44
C LEU A 75 -13.82 12.66 10.47
N ASP A 76 -14.19 11.57 11.11
CA ASP A 76 -15.57 11.07 11.14
C ASP A 76 -16.22 10.90 9.76
N GLY A 77 -15.42 10.67 8.73
CA GLY A 77 -15.85 10.53 7.35
C GLY A 77 -15.88 11.83 6.55
N GLU A 78 -15.76 12.99 7.20
CA GLU A 78 -15.80 14.31 6.56
C GLU A 78 -14.38 14.79 6.21
N LEU A 79 -14.21 15.39 5.02
CA LEU A 79 -12.95 16.03 4.62
C LEU A 79 -12.74 17.30 5.45
N VAL A 80 -11.73 17.30 6.32
CA VAL A 80 -11.45 18.39 7.26
C VAL A 80 -10.17 19.15 6.97
N ILE A 81 -9.22 18.53 6.25
CA ILE A 81 -8.01 19.19 5.72
C ILE A 81 -7.85 18.82 4.26
N ASP A 82 -7.57 19.82 3.43
CA ASP A 82 -7.22 19.67 2.01
C ASP A 82 -6.29 20.82 1.63
N ALA A 83 -4.99 20.60 1.80
CA ALA A 83 -3.98 21.66 1.72
C ALA A 83 -2.79 21.22 0.86
N TRP A 84 -2.19 22.19 0.17
CA TRP A 84 -1.04 21.98 -0.70
C TRP A 84 -0.18 23.23 -0.79
N ALA A 85 1.11 23.04 -1.18
CA ALA A 85 2.05 24.11 -1.45
C ALA A 85 3.11 23.68 -2.45
N GLY A 86 3.79 24.64 -3.08
CA GLY A 86 4.93 24.42 -3.94
C GLY A 86 4.58 24.05 -5.37
N MET A 87 5.51 23.37 -6.05
CA MET A 87 5.48 23.15 -7.49
C MET A 87 5.31 21.66 -7.82
N ALA A 88 4.37 21.35 -8.70
CA ALA A 88 4.21 20.02 -9.30
C ALA A 88 5.29 19.78 -10.38
N ASP A 89 5.61 20.79 -11.15
CA ASP A 89 6.69 20.80 -12.14
C ASP A 89 7.37 22.17 -12.16
N PRO A 90 8.53 22.31 -11.48
CA PRO A 90 9.27 23.56 -11.44
C PRO A 90 9.74 24.03 -12.84
N ALA A 91 10.13 23.10 -13.71
CA ALA A 91 10.63 23.43 -15.04
C ALA A 91 9.53 24.01 -15.95
N ALA A 92 8.30 23.52 -15.79
CA ALA A 92 7.13 24.05 -16.49
C ALA A 92 6.43 25.21 -15.76
N GLY A 93 6.91 25.59 -14.57
CA GLY A 93 6.24 26.60 -13.75
C GLY A 93 4.86 26.17 -13.24
N LYS A 94 4.60 24.85 -13.13
CA LYS A 94 3.31 24.31 -12.75
C LYS A 94 3.18 24.17 -11.24
N PRO A 95 2.27 24.91 -10.57
CA PRO A 95 2.06 24.77 -9.14
C PRO A 95 1.35 23.44 -8.80
N VAL A 96 1.47 23.04 -7.54
CA VAL A 96 0.61 21.99 -6.94
C VAL A 96 -0.79 22.54 -6.75
N ASP A 97 -1.77 21.72 -7.03
CA ASP A 97 -3.19 21.95 -6.73
C ASP A 97 -3.80 20.73 -6.02
N GLY A 98 -5.10 20.78 -5.69
CA GLY A 98 -5.80 19.68 -5.02
C GLY A 98 -5.94 18.42 -5.87
N ASP A 99 -5.74 18.51 -7.18
CA ASP A 99 -5.91 17.42 -8.13
C ASP A 99 -4.57 16.84 -8.64
N THR A 100 -3.46 17.42 -8.18
CA THR A 100 -2.11 16.94 -8.51
C THR A 100 -1.91 15.51 -8.01
N LEU A 101 -1.35 14.66 -8.89
CA LEU A 101 -1.04 13.26 -8.61
C LEU A 101 0.44 13.11 -8.28
N PHE A 102 0.74 12.46 -7.17
CA PHE A 102 2.10 12.21 -6.71
C PHE A 102 2.43 10.74 -6.73
N MET A 103 3.66 10.39 -7.07
CA MET A 103 4.19 9.05 -6.91
C MET A 103 4.40 8.74 -5.42
N LEU A 104 3.64 7.77 -4.91
CA LEU A 104 3.56 7.49 -3.47
C LEU A 104 4.65 6.58 -2.95
N SER A 105 5.53 6.04 -3.81
CA SER A 105 6.48 5.02 -3.39
C SER A 105 5.77 3.90 -2.61
N SER A 106 6.38 3.39 -1.55
CA SER A 106 5.84 2.25 -0.78
C SER A 106 4.52 2.51 -0.03
N THR A 107 4.04 3.75 0.07
CA THR A 107 2.68 4.02 0.55
C THR A 107 1.63 3.27 -0.27
N THR A 108 1.92 3.00 -1.54
CA THR A 108 1.13 2.15 -2.45
C THR A 108 0.81 0.77 -1.87
N LYS A 109 1.71 0.20 -1.05
CA LYS A 109 1.51 -1.15 -0.47
C LYS A 109 0.27 -1.26 0.41
N GLY A 110 -0.05 -0.21 1.14
CA GLY A 110 -1.27 -0.18 1.96
C GLY A 110 -2.54 -0.26 1.11
N VAL A 111 -2.55 0.39 -0.06
CA VAL A 111 -3.68 0.30 -1.01
C VAL A 111 -3.73 -1.10 -1.63
N THR A 112 -2.59 -1.65 -2.02
CA THR A 112 -2.48 -3.03 -2.51
C THR A 112 -2.98 -4.05 -1.47
N ALA A 113 -2.65 -3.85 -0.19
CA ALA A 113 -3.17 -4.68 0.90
C ALA A 113 -4.70 -4.63 0.97
N THR A 114 -5.29 -3.44 0.88
CA THR A 114 -6.76 -3.29 0.87
C THR A 114 -7.39 -4.04 -0.30
N CYS A 115 -6.81 -3.95 -1.51
CA CYS A 115 -7.28 -4.74 -2.67
C CYS A 115 -7.21 -6.25 -2.37
N MET A 116 -6.12 -6.72 -1.75
CA MET A 116 -5.98 -8.14 -1.40
C MET A 116 -6.99 -8.57 -0.33
N HIS A 117 -7.24 -7.76 0.70
CA HIS A 117 -8.25 -8.06 1.72
C HIS A 117 -9.65 -8.15 1.11
N LEU A 118 -9.96 -7.25 0.18
CA LEU A 118 -11.24 -7.29 -0.52
C LEU A 118 -11.33 -8.50 -1.47
N CYS A 119 -10.24 -8.86 -2.16
CA CYS A 119 -10.16 -10.07 -2.98
C CYS A 119 -10.39 -11.33 -2.12
N VAL A 120 -9.74 -11.41 -0.94
CA VAL A 120 -9.93 -12.51 0.02
C VAL A 120 -11.39 -12.60 0.47
N GLU A 121 -12.04 -11.47 0.77
CA GLU A 121 -13.45 -11.41 1.15
C GLU A 121 -14.37 -11.87 0.02
N LYS A 122 -14.21 -11.32 -1.17
CA LYS A 122 -15.07 -11.60 -2.33
C LYS A 122 -15.01 -13.05 -2.80
N HIS A 123 -13.84 -13.66 -2.71
CA HIS A 123 -13.61 -15.01 -3.20
C HIS A 123 -13.58 -16.07 -2.08
N GLY A 124 -13.83 -15.69 -0.82
CA GLY A 124 -13.86 -16.61 0.32
C GLY A 124 -12.51 -17.28 0.58
N LEU A 125 -11.40 -16.60 0.31
CA LEU A 125 -10.07 -17.19 0.46
C LEU A 125 -9.60 -17.18 1.91
N SER A 126 -8.67 -18.10 2.22
CA SER A 126 -7.87 -18.06 3.43
C SER A 126 -6.58 -17.29 3.19
N TYR A 127 -6.08 -16.58 4.21
CA TYR A 127 -4.70 -16.05 4.18
C TYR A 127 -3.65 -17.16 4.15
N ASP A 128 -3.99 -18.37 4.56
CA ASP A 128 -3.11 -19.53 4.52
C ASP A 128 -3.20 -20.30 3.18
N LEU A 129 -3.86 -19.70 2.17
CA LEU A 129 -3.88 -20.22 0.80
C LEU A 129 -2.43 -20.39 0.30
N PRO A 130 -2.02 -21.62 -0.11
CA PRO A 130 -0.75 -21.81 -0.78
C PRO A 130 -0.74 -21.05 -2.11
N ILE A 131 0.30 -20.26 -2.35
CA ILE A 131 0.40 -19.44 -3.58
C ILE A 131 0.37 -20.34 -4.83
N ILE A 132 0.93 -21.54 -4.75
CA ILE A 132 0.97 -22.51 -5.85
C ILE A 132 -0.42 -22.98 -6.32
N ASP A 133 -1.45 -22.87 -5.49
CA ASP A 133 -2.81 -23.27 -5.87
C ASP A 133 -3.39 -22.33 -6.94
N VAL A 134 -2.92 -21.09 -6.99
CA VAL A 134 -3.33 -20.08 -7.97
C VAL A 134 -2.21 -19.67 -8.92
N TRP A 135 -0.96 -19.80 -8.49
CA TRP A 135 0.25 -19.47 -9.25
C TRP A 135 1.29 -20.59 -9.12
N PRO A 136 1.14 -21.71 -9.86
CA PRO A 136 1.99 -22.91 -9.72
C PRO A 136 3.49 -22.61 -9.92
N GLU A 137 3.82 -21.71 -10.85
CA GLU A 137 5.21 -21.36 -11.18
C GLU A 137 5.95 -20.71 -10.01
N PHE A 138 5.23 -20.07 -9.09
CA PHE A 138 5.83 -19.45 -7.89
C PHE A 138 6.49 -20.50 -6.98
N GLY A 139 6.05 -21.75 -7.03
CA GLY A 139 6.59 -22.85 -6.21
C GLY A 139 8.02 -23.27 -6.52
N ALA A 140 8.62 -22.77 -7.61
CA ALA A 140 10.00 -23.09 -7.98
C ALA A 140 11.00 -22.77 -6.85
N HIS A 141 12.12 -23.47 -6.86
CA HIS A 141 13.28 -23.26 -5.95
C HIS A 141 12.92 -23.32 -4.46
N GLY A 142 11.97 -24.22 -4.09
CA GLY A 142 11.63 -24.44 -2.68
C GLY A 142 10.54 -23.53 -2.12
N LYS A 143 9.82 -22.77 -2.97
CA LYS A 143 8.73 -21.86 -2.53
C LYS A 143 7.34 -22.50 -2.50
N GLN A 144 7.21 -23.83 -2.65
CA GLN A 144 5.92 -24.52 -2.73
C GLN A 144 5.02 -24.35 -1.51
N ASN A 145 5.60 -24.05 -0.35
CA ASN A 145 4.86 -23.81 0.90
C ASN A 145 4.61 -22.33 1.20
N ALA A 146 4.92 -21.43 0.27
CA ALA A 146 4.62 -20.01 0.45
C ALA A 146 3.11 -19.77 0.43
N THR A 147 2.63 -18.93 1.37
CA THR A 147 1.22 -18.61 1.50
C THR A 147 0.94 -17.13 1.22
N LEU A 148 -0.32 -16.79 0.98
CA LEU A 148 -0.77 -15.41 0.87
C LEU A 148 -0.42 -14.58 2.12
N ARG A 149 -0.54 -15.17 3.32
CA ARG A 149 -0.09 -14.55 4.58
C ARG A 149 1.37 -14.13 4.52
N MET A 150 2.24 -15.05 4.08
CA MET A 150 3.68 -14.76 3.93
C MET A 150 3.95 -13.66 2.91
N ALA A 151 3.19 -13.61 1.81
CA ALA A 151 3.31 -12.55 0.81
C ALA A 151 2.96 -11.18 1.40
N LEU A 152 1.85 -11.07 2.11
CA LEU A 152 1.40 -9.84 2.77
C LEU A 152 2.34 -9.42 3.93
N ALA A 153 2.95 -10.37 4.64
CA ALA A 153 3.83 -10.12 5.79
C ALA A 153 5.32 -9.99 5.43
N HIS A 154 5.70 -9.96 4.14
CA HIS A 154 7.10 -9.92 3.69
C HIS A 154 7.95 -11.13 4.12
N GLN A 155 7.37 -12.33 4.09
CA GLN A 155 7.98 -13.56 4.58
C GLN A 155 8.13 -14.66 3.53
N THR A 156 7.99 -14.33 2.22
CA THR A 156 8.19 -15.32 1.14
C THR A 156 9.66 -15.58 0.80
N GLY A 157 10.58 -14.93 1.50
CA GLY A 157 12.02 -15.16 1.36
C GLY A 157 12.66 -14.57 0.10
N VAL A 158 11.93 -13.87 -0.76
CA VAL A 158 12.42 -13.32 -2.04
C VAL A 158 12.36 -11.77 -2.11
N PRO A 159 13.09 -11.06 -1.22
CA PRO A 159 13.10 -9.60 -1.22
C PRO A 159 13.89 -8.99 -2.38
N GLN A 160 14.86 -9.74 -2.94
CA GLN A 160 15.78 -9.29 -3.98
C GLN A 160 15.08 -9.11 -5.33
N THR A 161 15.62 -8.20 -6.18
CA THR A 161 15.17 -8.09 -7.57
C THR A 161 15.53 -9.33 -8.38
N PRO A 162 14.75 -9.64 -9.44
CA PRO A 162 15.08 -10.71 -10.38
C PRO A 162 16.46 -10.54 -11.00
N VAL A 163 17.10 -11.67 -11.35
CA VAL A 163 18.40 -11.66 -12.03
C VAL A 163 18.28 -10.96 -13.39
N GLY A 164 19.17 -10.01 -13.64
CA GLY A 164 19.16 -9.22 -14.88
C GLY A 164 18.08 -8.12 -14.90
N TYR A 165 17.48 -7.81 -13.76
CA TYR A 165 16.52 -6.70 -13.64
C TYR A 165 17.14 -5.38 -14.13
N THR A 166 16.34 -4.64 -14.90
CA THR A 166 16.58 -3.25 -15.27
C THR A 166 15.30 -2.43 -15.08
N PRO A 167 15.37 -1.09 -14.99
CA PRO A 167 14.17 -0.25 -14.79
C PRO A 167 13.07 -0.43 -15.83
N GLU A 168 13.41 -0.87 -17.03
CA GLU A 168 12.45 -1.17 -18.10
C GLU A 168 11.49 -2.32 -17.74
N TRP A 169 11.91 -3.23 -16.86
CA TRP A 169 11.05 -4.32 -16.39
C TRP A 169 9.85 -3.82 -15.57
N LEU A 170 9.93 -2.61 -14.99
CA LEU A 170 8.82 -2.05 -14.21
C LEU A 170 7.51 -1.97 -15.01
N SER A 171 7.60 -1.78 -16.33
CA SER A 171 6.44 -1.72 -17.22
C SER A 171 6.09 -3.06 -17.88
N ASP A 172 6.84 -4.14 -17.61
CA ASP A 172 6.60 -5.47 -18.14
C ASP A 172 6.15 -6.42 -17.02
N TRP A 173 4.83 -6.47 -16.78
CA TRP A 173 4.22 -7.27 -15.71
C TRP A 173 4.62 -8.75 -15.78
N ASP A 174 4.50 -9.35 -16.95
CA ASP A 174 4.74 -10.78 -17.10
C ASP A 174 6.22 -11.13 -16.93
N ARG A 175 7.11 -10.25 -17.38
CA ARG A 175 8.56 -10.43 -17.19
C ARG A 175 8.93 -10.34 -15.71
N MET A 176 8.39 -9.35 -14.98
CA MET A 176 8.60 -9.24 -13.53
C MET A 176 8.07 -10.47 -12.80
N CYS A 177 6.84 -10.90 -13.09
CA CYS A 177 6.24 -12.07 -12.44
C CYS A 177 7.05 -13.35 -12.71
N ARG A 178 7.48 -13.59 -13.97
CA ARG A 178 8.36 -14.72 -14.29
C ARG A 178 9.69 -14.66 -13.55
N GLY A 179 10.32 -13.49 -13.54
CA GLY A 179 11.60 -13.30 -12.84
C GLY A 179 11.48 -13.53 -11.33
N ILE A 180 10.39 -13.06 -10.71
CA ILE A 180 10.12 -13.27 -9.28
C ILE A 180 9.82 -14.75 -8.98
N ALA A 181 9.05 -15.42 -9.82
CA ALA A 181 8.77 -16.84 -9.67
C ALA A 181 10.05 -17.70 -9.76
N ASP A 182 11.04 -17.26 -10.51
CA ASP A 182 12.33 -17.96 -10.67
C ASP A 182 13.36 -17.63 -9.57
N LEU A 183 13.05 -16.73 -8.62
CA LEU A 183 13.97 -16.43 -7.52
C LEU A 183 14.10 -17.59 -6.54
N THR A 184 15.33 -17.85 -6.11
CA THR A 184 15.60 -18.70 -4.96
C THR A 184 15.46 -17.89 -3.67
N PRO A 185 14.72 -18.40 -2.66
CA PRO A 185 14.61 -17.71 -1.38
C PRO A 185 15.97 -17.45 -0.72
N MET A 186 16.19 -16.21 -0.28
CA MET A 186 17.37 -15.86 0.53
C MET A 186 17.22 -16.29 1.98
N PHE A 187 15.98 -16.48 2.43
CA PHE A 187 15.63 -16.85 3.80
C PHE A 187 14.56 -17.93 3.78
N PRO A 188 14.53 -18.83 4.79
CA PRO A 188 13.47 -19.81 4.93
C PRO A 188 12.10 -19.14 5.02
N LEU A 189 11.11 -19.70 4.32
CA LEU A 189 9.74 -19.20 4.27
C LEU A 189 9.14 -19.06 5.68
N GLY A 190 8.51 -17.95 5.97
CA GLY A 190 7.80 -17.68 7.22
C GLY A 190 8.67 -17.48 8.46
N GLN A 191 10.00 -17.68 8.39
CA GLN A 191 10.89 -17.62 9.55
C GLN A 191 11.53 -16.25 9.75
N ARG A 192 11.65 -15.45 8.69
CA ARG A 192 12.26 -14.12 8.73
C ARG A 192 11.42 -13.13 7.97
N THR A 193 11.43 -11.89 8.44
CA THR A 193 10.85 -10.76 7.74
C THR A 193 11.95 -10.05 6.97
N ALA A 194 11.77 -9.94 5.66
CA ALA A 194 12.68 -9.24 4.76
C ALA A 194 11.84 -8.37 3.82
N TYR A 195 11.95 -7.08 3.90
CA TYR A 195 11.09 -6.16 3.16
C TYR A 195 11.19 -6.37 1.65
N HIS A 196 10.09 -6.73 1.00
CA HIS A 196 10.00 -6.91 -0.45
C HIS A 196 9.60 -5.58 -1.09
N SER A 197 10.56 -4.80 -1.56
CA SER A 197 10.29 -3.45 -2.08
C SER A 197 9.35 -3.47 -3.28
N LEU A 198 9.79 -4.02 -4.41
CA LEU A 198 8.98 -4.17 -5.62
C LEU A 198 8.16 -5.46 -5.63
N ASN A 199 8.81 -6.58 -5.26
CA ASN A 199 8.23 -7.92 -5.37
C ASN A 199 6.92 -8.06 -4.61
N TYR A 200 6.74 -7.35 -3.48
CA TYR A 200 5.49 -7.31 -2.74
C TYR A 200 4.29 -7.02 -3.66
N GLY A 201 4.41 -5.98 -4.49
CA GLY A 201 3.32 -5.56 -5.37
C GLY A 201 3.02 -6.58 -6.46
N TYR A 202 4.05 -7.09 -7.12
CA TYR A 202 3.88 -8.08 -8.18
C TYR A 202 3.38 -9.42 -7.65
N ILE A 203 3.86 -9.88 -6.48
CA ILE A 203 3.38 -11.13 -5.88
C ILE A 203 1.89 -11.02 -5.55
N ASN A 204 1.49 -10.01 -4.78
CA ASN A 204 0.10 -9.84 -4.37
C ASN A 204 -0.80 -9.51 -5.57
N GLY A 205 -0.35 -8.65 -6.50
CA GLY A 205 -1.11 -8.32 -7.70
C GLY A 205 -1.30 -9.49 -8.65
N GLU A 206 -0.31 -10.39 -8.78
CA GLU A 206 -0.45 -11.59 -9.61
C GLU A 206 -1.38 -12.62 -8.98
N ILE A 207 -1.33 -12.81 -7.66
CA ILE A 207 -2.30 -13.63 -6.94
C ILE A 207 -3.72 -13.11 -7.19
N LEU A 208 -3.95 -11.79 -7.02
CA LEU A 208 -5.25 -11.17 -7.28
C LEU A 208 -5.69 -11.40 -8.73
N ARG A 209 -4.81 -11.16 -9.70
CA ARG A 209 -5.11 -11.33 -11.13
C ARG A 209 -5.52 -12.75 -11.47
N ARG A 210 -4.88 -13.74 -10.87
CA ARG A 210 -5.18 -15.17 -11.10
C ARG A 210 -6.46 -15.62 -10.43
N VAL A 211 -6.80 -15.04 -9.28
CA VAL A 211 -8.02 -15.33 -8.53
C VAL A 211 -9.23 -14.63 -9.15
N ASP A 212 -9.15 -13.34 -9.38
CA ASP A 212 -10.28 -12.50 -9.79
C ASP A 212 -10.41 -12.37 -11.32
N GLY A 213 -9.30 -12.44 -12.05
CA GLY A 213 -9.24 -12.30 -13.52
C GLY A 213 -8.99 -10.87 -13.99
N ARG A 214 -9.14 -9.86 -13.14
CA ARG A 214 -8.82 -8.45 -13.43
C ARG A 214 -7.40 -8.12 -12.99
N THR A 215 -6.81 -7.10 -13.60
CA THR A 215 -5.59 -6.49 -13.05
C THR A 215 -5.90 -5.81 -11.72
N ILE A 216 -4.90 -5.67 -10.85
CA ILE A 216 -5.09 -4.97 -9.58
C ILE A 216 -5.47 -3.49 -9.77
N ALA A 217 -5.07 -2.86 -10.88
CA ALA A 217 -5.49 -1.52 -11.25
C ALA A 217 -6.99 -1.44 -11.53
N GLN A 218 -7.51 -2.37 -12.35
CA GLN A 218 -8.94 -2.49 -12.62
C GLN A 218 -9.73 -2.80 -11.33
N PHE A 219 -9.20 -3.69 -10.50
CA PHE A 219 -9.83 -4.05 -9.24
C PHE A 219 -9.91 -2.85 -8.28
N LEU A 220 -8.83 -2.09 -8.13
CA LEU A 220 -8.82 -0.85 -7.33
C LEU A 220 -9.88 0.14 -7.82
N GLU A 221 -9.89 0.40 -9.12
CA GLU A 221 -10.83 1.34 -9.74
C GLU A 221 -12.29 0.92 -9.51
N GLU A 222 -12.63 -0.35 -9.82
CA GLU A 222 -14.01 -0.83 -9.85
C GLU A 222 -14.57 -1.12 -8.47
N GLU A 223 -13.74 -1.60 -7.54
CA GLU A 223 -14.19 -2.09 -6.24
C GLU A 223 -13.99 -1.08 -5.10
N ILE A 224 -13.10 -0.11 -5.28
CA ILE A 224 -12.75 0.85 -4.23
C ILE A 224 -12.97 2.28 -4.70
N CYS A 225 -12.32 2.69 -5.80
CA CYS A 225 -12.35 4.09 -6.21
C CYS A 225 -13.74 4.53 -6.67
N ARG A 226 -14.36 3.79 -7.58
CA ARG A 226 -15.68 4.11 -8.11
C ARG A 226 -16.78 4.12 -7.05
N PRO A 227 -16.91 3.10 -6.17
CA PRO A 227 -17.91 3.10 -5.12
C PRO A 227 -17.73 4.25 -4.11
N LEU A 228 -16.49 4.65 -3.82
CA LEU A 228 -16.18 5.72 -2.88
C LEU A 228 -16.10 7.11 -3.53
N GLY A 229 -16.27 7.23 -4.85
CA GLY A 229 -16.10 8.50 -5.54
C GLY A 229 -14.67 9.05 -5.42
N ILE A 230 -13.66 8.18 -5.38
CA ILE A 230 -12.25 8.58 -5.35
C ILE A 230 -11.82 8.91 -6.78
N ASP A 231 -11.53 10.16 -7.02
CA ASP A 231 -10.81 10.63 -8.20
C ASP A 231 -9.36 10.95 -7.82
N GLY A 232 -8.42 10.49 -8.62
CA GLY A 232 -7.00 10.69 -8.35
C GLY A 232 -6.36 9.58 -7.51
N ALA A 233 -6.61 8.32 -7.87
CA ALA A 233 -5.97 7.15 -7.27
C ALA A 233 -5.73 6.08 -8.35
N TYR A 234 -4.48 5.93 -8.80
CA TYR A 234 -4.15 5.07 -9.93
C TYR A 234 -2.98 4.12 -9.65
N LEU A 235 -3.13 2.87 -10.07
CA LEU A 235 -2.04 1.90 -10.24
C LEU A 235 -1.76 1.73 -11.74
N GLY A 236 -1.10 2.73 -12.33
CA GLY A 236 -0.98 2.97 -13.75
C GLY A 236 -1.97 4.04 -14.21
N VAL A 237 -1.46 5.24 -14.44
CA VAL A 237 -2.27 6.41 -14.80
C VAL A 237 -2.68 6.36 -16.28
N PRO A 238 -3.94 6.61 -16.63
CA PRO A 238 -4.35 6.69 -18.02
C PRO A 238 -3.85 7.98 -18.69
N ASP A 239 -3.74 7.97 -20.02
CA ASP A 239 -3.20 9.09 -20.81
C ASP A 239 -3.82 10.45 -20.47
N ARG A 240 -5.12 10.50 -20.28
CA ARG A 240 -5.86 11.73 -19.97
C ARG A 240 -5.44 12.38 -18.64
N GLU A 241 -4.84 11.61 -17.72
CA GLU A 241 -4.46 12.06 -16.38
C GLU A 241 -2.95 12.37 -16.25
N LEU A 242 -2.14 12.01 -17.25
CA LEU A 242 -0.68 12.27 -17.23
C LEU A 242 -0.35 13.73 -16.94
N GLY A 243 -1.16 14.66 -17.46
CA GLY A 243 -1.01 16.08 -17.21
C GLY A 243 -1.17 16.50 -15.74
N ARG A 244 -1.74 15.65 -14.85
CA ARG A 244 -1.89 15.91 -13.42
C ARG A 244 -0.70 15.43 -12.61
N VAL A 245 0.18 14.61 -13.17
CA VAL A 245 1.29 13.99 -12.45
C VAL A 245 2.36 15.02 -12.13
N ALA A 246 2.75 15.09 -10.86
CA ALA A 246 3.89 15.87 -10.42
C ALA A 246 5.21 15.21 -10.85
N VAL A 247 6.15 16.02 -11.32
CA VAL A 247 7.49 15.54 -11.67
C VAL A 247 8.25 15.18 -10.39
N LEU A 248 8.64 13.92 -10.28
CA LEU A 248 9.46 13.46 -9.17
C LEU A 248 10.88 14.00 -9.31
N THR A 249 11.46 14.49 -8.24
CA THR A 249 12.84 15.01 -8.20
C THR A 249 13.62 14.26 -7.14
N ASP A 250 14.82 13.78 -7.49
CA ASP A 250 15.70 13.10 -6.55
C ASP A 250 16.42 14.11 -5.65
N GLY A 251 16.48 13.78 -4.36
CA GLY A 251 17.35 14.39 -3.38
C GLY A 251 18.77 13.78 -3.41
N PRO A 252 19.50 13.86 -2.30
CA PRO A 252 20.83 13.27 -2.17
C PRO A 252 20.81 11.78 -2.52
N PRO A 253 21.89 11.23 -3.10
CA PRO A 253 21.99 9.83 -3.45
C PRO A 253 21.85 8.93 -2.22
N ALA A 254 21.51 7.66 -2.46
CA ALA A 254 21.48 6.65 -1.42
C ALA A 254 22.82 6.57 -0.67
N PRO A 255 22.81 6.25 0.64
CA PRO A 255 24.04 5.95 1.37
C PRO A 255 24.84 4.83 0.69
N ALA A 256 26.17 4.89 0.80
CA ALA A 256 27.07 3.94 0.11
C ALA A 256 26.86 2.48 0.54
N ASP A 257 26.31 2.25 1.74
CA ASP A 257 25.98 0.92 2.29
C ASP A 257 24.57 0.43 1.92
N TYR A 258 23.83 1.22 1.16
CA TYR A 258 22.49 0.88 0.72
C TYR A 258 22.54 -0.14 -0.41
N ASP A 259 22.07 -1.35 -0.16
CA ASP A 259 21.99 -2.37 -1.21
C ASP A 259 20.72 -2.17 -2.07
N ALA A 260 20.87 -1.39 -3.13
CA ALA A 260 19.79 -1.06 -4.05
C ALA A 260 19.17 -2.30 -4.72
N ARG A 261 19.94 -3.39 -4.88
CA ARG A 261 19.42 -4.65 -5.47
C ARG A 261 18.43 -5.34 -4.53
N MET A 262 18.67 -5.25 -3.23
CA MET A 262 17.80 -5.87 -2.21
C MET A 262 16.47 -5.15 -2.08
N VAL A 263 16.42 -3.85 -2.29
CA VAL A 263 15.19 -3.06 -2.19
C VAL A 263 14.47 -2.84 -3.52
N GLY A 264 15.06 -3.30 -4.62
CA GLY A 264 14.45 -3.21 -5.95
C GLY A 264 14.61 -1.84 -6.61
N GLU A 265 15.55 -1.05 -6.15
CA GLU A 265 15.91 0.22 -6.79
C GLU A 265 17.17 0.01 -7.63
N PRO A 266 17.29 0.64 -8.80
CA PRO A 266 18.46 0.51 -9.63
C PRO A 266 19.70 1.03 -8.90
N ALA A 267 20.77 0.22 -8.83
CA ALA A 267 22.03 0.61 -8.18
C ALA A 267 22.58 1.90 -8.78
N GLY A 268 22.79 2.92 -7.94
CA GLY A 268 23.32 4.22 -8.36
C GLY A 268 22.37 5.04 -9.23
N SER A 269 21.09 4.66 -9.33
CA SER A 269 20.13 5.36 -10.13
C SER A 269 19.32 6.37 -9.33
N HIS A 270 18.88 7.33 -10.06
CA HIS A 270 17.89 8.28 -9.63
C HIS A 270 16.50 7.64 -9.76
N VAL A 271 15.77 7.55 -8.65
CA VAL A 271 14.39 7.03 -8.64
C VAL A 271 13.51 7.85 -9.58
N ALA A 272 13.72 9.17 -9.60
CA ALA A 272 13.01 10.06 -10.49
C ALA A 272 13.21 9.71 -11.97
N GLU A 273 14.41 9.33 -12.41
CA GLU A 273 14.65 8.94 -13.80
C GLU A 273 13.76 7.76 -14.22
N ALA A 274 13.61 6.76 -13.36
CA ALA A 274 12.78 5.59 -13.66
C ALA A 274 11.29 5.92 -13.60
N PHE A 275 10.83 6.58 -12.52
CA PHE A 275 9.40 6.77 -12.26
C PHE A 275 8.77 7.95 -13.02
N ASN A 276 9.54 8.89 -13.56
CA ASN A 276 9.05 9.90 -14.50
C ASN A 276 8.89 9.41 -15.95
N ARG A 277 9.33 8.20 -16.27
CA ARG A 277 9.11 7.61 -17.61
C ARG A 277 7.63 7.36 -17.81
N ARG A 278 7.07 7.83 -18.94
CA ARG A 278 5.65 7.65 -19.28
C ARG A 278 5.22 6.19 -19.15
N ALA A 279 6.00 5.25 -19.70
CA ALA A 279 5.69 3.82 -19.64
C ALA A 279 5.61 3.29 -18.20
N VAL A 280 6.42 3.83 -17.27
CA VAL A 280 6.42 3.46 -15.86
C VAL A 280 5.23 4.09 -15.12
N MET A 281 4.91 5.36 -15.39
CA MET A 281 3.71 6.02 -14.84
C MET A 281 2.41 5.32 -15.26
N GLN A 282 2.38 4.75 -16.45
CA GLN A 282 1.22 4.02 -16.99
C GLN A 282 1.18 2.54 -16.60
N ALA A 283 2.27 2.01 -16.04
CA ALA A 283 2.36 0.63 -15.61
C ALA A 283 1.76 0.43 -14.20
N SER A 284 1.18 -0.74 -13.98
CA SER A 284 0.78 -1.15 -12.64
C SER A 284 1.99 -1.64 -11.86
N ILE A 285 2.40 -0.87 -10.84
CA ILE A 285 3.53 -1.21 -9.95
C ILE A 285 3.02 -1.17 -8.50
N PRO A 286 2.28 -2.20 -8.05
CA PRO A 286 1.52 -2.13 -6.79
C PRO A 286 2.39 -2.09 -5.53
N GLY A 287 3.70 -2.28 -5.67
CA GLY A 287 4.66 -2.13 -4.58
C GLY A 287 5.15 -0.70 -4.34
N SER A 288 5.05 0.19 -5.38
CA SER A 288 5.75 1.48 -5.33
C SER A 288 5.19 2.57 -6.24
N GLY A 289 4.54 2.22 -7.34
CA GLY A 289 4.21 3.16 -8.42
C GLY A 289 2.79 3.73 -8.38
N GLY A 290 2.13 3.75 -7.22
CA GLY A 290 0.83 4.40 -7.09
C GLY A 290 0.93 5.91 -7.32
N LEU A 291 0.06 6.45 -8.18
CA LEU A 291 -0.06 7.86 -8.51
C LEU A 291 -1.37 8.38 -7.92
N PHE A 292 -1.28 9.11 -6.81
CA PHE A 292 -2.45 9.53 -6.02
C PHE A 292 -2.40 11.01 -5.67
N SER A 293 -3.58 11.63 -5.59
CA SER A 293 -3.73 12.86 -4.81
C SER A 293 -3.80 12.51 -3.31
N ALA A 294 -3.38 13.45 -2.44
CA ALA A 294 -3.51 13.25 -1.00
C ALA A 294 -4.99 13.09 -0.59
N ARG A 295 -5.91 13.78 -1.27
CA ARG A 295 -7.36 13.64 -1.07
C ARG A 295 -7.84 12.24 -1.37
N GLY A 296 -7.45 11.66 -2.51
CA GLY A 296 -7.81 10.28 -2.88
C GLY A 296 -7.23 9.26 -1.89
N LEU A 297 -5.98 9.45 -1.47
CA LEU A 297 -5.32 8.61 -0.49
C LEU A 297 -6.00 8.71 0.89
N ALA A 298 -6.28 9.92 1.38
CA ALA A 298 -6.93 10.14 2.67
C ALA A 298 -8.35 9.56 2.69
N ARG A 299 -9.11 9.69 1.59
CA ARG A 299 -10.46 9.12 1.48
C ARG A 299 -10.44 7.60 1.53
N HIS A 300 -9.45 6.97 0.89
CA HIS A 300 -9.22 5.52 1.01
C HIS A 300 -8.99 5.11 2.48
N TYR A 301 -8.11 5.83 3.20
CA TYR A 301 -7.85 5.54 4.61
C TYR A 301 -9.00 5.95 5.54
N ALA A 302 -9.80 6.93 5.17
CA ALA A 302 -11.02 7.28 5.92
C ALA A 302 -12.03 6.12 5.92
N MET A 303 -12.23 5.45 4.80
CA MET A 303 -13.04 4.23 4.72
C MET A 303 -12.52 3.18 5.71
N LEU A 304 -11.21 2.96 5.77
CA LEU A 304 -10.60 2.01 6.69
C LEU A 304 -10.71 2.45 8.16
N ALA A 305 -10.53 3.74 8.46
CA ALA A 305 -10.69 4.32 9.80
C ALA A 305 -12.14 4.22 10.33
N ASN A 306 -13.10 4.15 9.42
CA ASN A 306 -14.52 3.93 9.71
C ASN A 306 -14.94 2.46 9.52
N TRP A 307 -14.01 1.54 9.72
CA TRP A 307 -14.24 0.09 9.70
C TRP A 307 -14.91 -0.41 8.41
N GLY A 308 -14.47 0.14 7.29
CA GLY A 308 -14.87 -0.31 5.95
C GLY A 308 -16.11 0.36 5.39
N VAL A 309 -16.59 1.42 6.01
CA VAL A 309 -17.75 2.21 5.54
C VAL A 309 -17.37 3.67 5.38
N LEU A 310 -17.78 4.30 4.27
CA LEU A 310 -17.70 5.74 4.07
C LEU A 310 -18.91 6.18 3.23
N ASP A 311 -19.55 7.28 3.63
CA ASP A 311 -20.76 7.83 2.96
C ASP A 311 -21.87 6.78 2.76
N GLY A 312 -22.04 5.87 3.72
CA GLY A 312 -23.00 4.77 3.61
C GLY A 312 -22.57 3.60 2.71
N VAL A 313 -21.44 3.72 2.01
CA VAL A 313 -20.90 2.66 1.15
C VAL A 313 -19.99 1.74 1.95
N ARG A 314 -20.34 0.46 2.01
CA ARG A 314 -19.49 -0.58 2.62
C ARG A 314 -18.60 -1.21 1.56
N VAL A 315 -17.29 -1.04 1.71
CA VAL A 315 -16.26 -1.68 0.86
C VAL A 315 -15.77 -2.98 1.49
N LEU A 316 -15.51 -2.98 2.80
CA LEU A 316 -15.01 -4.14 3.54
C LEU A 316 -15.83 -4.38 4.82
N PRO A 317 -16.04 -5.64 5.22
CA PRO A 317 -16.51 -5.93 6.58
C PRO A 317 -15.46 -5.55 7.62
N GLU A 318 -15.91 -5.05 8.77
CA GLU A 318 -15.02 -4.74 9.92
C GLU A 318 -14.15 -5.95 10.31
N ALA A 319 -14.75 -7.15 10.36
CA ALA A 319 -14.03 -8.38 10.70
C ALA A 319 -12.84 -8.63 9.75
N ARG A 320 -12.97 -8.28 8.45
CA ARG A 320 -11.90 -8.42 7.47
C ARG A 320 -10.77 -7.42 7.74
N ILE A 321 -11.11 -6.18 8.07
CA ILE A 321 -10.12 -5.17 8.43
C ILE A 321 -9.38 -5.60 9.70
N ARG A 322 -10.09 -6.03 10.74
CA ARG A 322 -9.49 -6.51 11.99
C ARG A 322 -8.53 -7.67 11.75
N ALA A 323 -8.90 -8.66 10.94
CA ALA A 323 -8.01 -9.74 10.53
C ALA A 323 -6.78 -9.23 9.74
N GLY A 324 -6.99 -8.25 8.85
CA GLY A 324 -5.91 -7.65 8.04
C GLY A 324 -4.89 -6.86 8.86
N ILE A 325 -5.32 -6.26 9.97
CA ILE A 325 -4.45 -5.46 10.84
C ILE A 325 -3.92 -6.24 12.06
N GLU A 326 -4.23 -7.52 12.20
CA GLU A 326 -3.64 -8.36 13.23
C GLU A 326 -2.13 -8.41 13.08
N LEU A 327 -1.40 -8.18 14.21
CA LEU A 327 0.05 -8.16 14.19
C LEU A 327 0.60 -9.52 13.80
N GLN A 328 1.33 -9.58 12.70
CA GLN A 328 1.98 -10.80 12.21
C GLN A 328 3.40 -10.94 12.74
N THR A 329 4.12 -9.82 12.83
CA THR A 329 5.51 -9.84 13.30
C THR A 329 5.94 -8.48 13.85
N TYR A 330 6.86 -8.51 14.81
CA TYR A 330 7.64 -7.37 15.31
C TYR A 330 9.12 -7.75 15.37
N GLU A 331 9.54 -8.55 14.41
CA GLU A 331 10.90 -9.04 14.32
C GLU A 331 11.82 -8.08 13.58
N TRP A 332 13.11 -8.38 13.61
CA TRP A 332 14.13 -7.68 12.86
C TRP A 332 13.90 -7.87 11.35
N ASP A 333 13.85 -6.77 10.61
CA ASP A 333 13.76 -6.80 9.15
C ASP A 333 15.17 -6.93 8.56
N GLU A 334 15.39 -7.97 7.78
CA GLU A 334 16.70 -8.31 7.22
C GLU A 334 17.21 -7.28 6.19
N ILE A 335 16.31 -6.49 5.60
CA ILE A 335 16.65 -5.47 4.61
C ILE A 335 16.88 -4.11 5.28
N TYR A 336 15.88 -3.61 6.04
CA TYR A 336 15.99 -2.30 6.66
C TYR A 336 16.75 -2.27 7.97
N ARG A 337 17.04 -3.45 8.54
CA ARG A 337 17.74 -3.60 9.83
C ARG A 337 17.12 -2.80 10.97
N ILE A 338 15.80 -2.82 11.01
CA ILE A 338 14.97 -2.25 12.07
C ILE A 338 13.89 -3.24 12.48
N ARG A 339 13.32 -3.06 13.67
CA ARG A 339 12.09 -3.72 14.04
C ARG A 339 10.91 -2.90 13.54
N ALA A 340 9.93 -3.55 12.93
CA ALA A 340 8.70 -2.90 12.47
C ALA A 340 7.48 -3.75 12.80
N ARG A 341 6.42 -3.10 13.29
CA ARG A 341 5.13 -3.75 13.53
C ARG A 341 4.43 -3.97 12.21
N ARG A 342 4.43 -5.21 11.72
CA ARG A 342 3.83 -5.59 10.45
C ARG A 342 2.56 -6.41 10.66
N ALA A 343 1.51 -5.98 10.01
CA ALA A 343 0.28 -6.75 9.81
C ALA A 343 0.25 -7.33 8.39
N LEU A 344 -0.89 -7.77 7.90
CA LEU A 344 -1.04 -8.28 6.55
C LEU A 344 -1.06 -7.12 5.54
N GLY A 345 0.14 -6.65 5.18
CA GLY A 345 0.37 -5.58 4.22
C GLY A 345 0.34 -4.16 4.78
N TYR A 346 0.09 -3.99 6.08
CA TYR A 346 0.15 -2.70 6.76
C TYR A 346 1.27 -2.65 7.80
N ARG A 347 1.73 -1.46 8.09
CA ARG A 347 2.44 -1.12 9.32
C ARG A 347 1.42 -0.73 10.39
N ARG A 348 1.77 -0.87 11.67
CA ARG A 348 0.87 -0.58 12.79
C ARG A 348 1.45 0.41 13.79
N GLY A 349 0.54 1.12 14.48
CA GLY A 349 0.86 2.02 15.57
C GLY A 349 1.79 3.14 15.13
N SER A 350 2.74 3.50 15.97
CA SER A 350 3.73 4.56 15.70
C SER A 350 4.58 4.35 14.45
N ASP A 351 4.60 3.13 13.87
CA ASP A 351 5.31 2.87 12.62
C ASP A 351 4.60 3.49 11.40
N THR A 352 3.37 3.98 11.55
CA THR A 352 2.60 4.68 10.51
C THR A 352 2.74 6.20 10.56
N GLY A 353 3.09 6.74 11.73
CA GLY A 353 3.28 8.17 11.95
C GLY A 353 3.47 8.48 13.43
N PRO A 354 4.10 9.59 13.79
CA PRO A 354 4.54 9.90 15.16
C PRO A 354 3.40 10.07 16.16
N LEU A 355 2.20 10.43 15.68
CA LEU A 355 1.01 10.67 16.49
C LEU A 355 -0.06 9.58 16.29
N ALA A 356 0.29 8.50 15.60
CA ALA A 356 -0.64 7.40 15.37
C ALA A 356 -0.91 6.64 16.67
N SER A 357 -2.18 6.30 16.90
CA SER A 357 -2.59 5.45 18.02
C SER A 357 -2.05 4.01 17.86
N PRO A 358 -2.04 3.19 18.92
CA PRO A 358 -1.66 1.77 18.81
C PRO A 358 -2.50 0.99 17.79
N GLU A 359 -3.73 1.41 17.54
CA GLU A 359 -4.64 0.79 16.58
C GLU A 359 -4.47 1.32 15.15
N ALA A 360 -3.76 2.44 14.97
CA ALA A 360 -3.51 3.00 13.66
C ALA A 360 -2.76 2.02 12.76
N PHE A 361 -3.07 2.05 11.48
CA PHE A 361 -2.43 1.22 10.47
C PHE A 361 -2.41 1.92 9.11
N GLY A 362 -1.44 1.55 8.29
CA GLY A 362 -1.25 2.15 6.98
C GLY A 362 0.13 1.82 6.43
N HIS A 363 0.66 2.70 5.59
CA HIS A 363 1.99 2.51 5.05
C HIS A 363 2.69 3.85 4.80
N VAL A 364 4.02 3.83 4.92
CA VAL A 364 4.91 4.95 4.60
C VAL A 364 5.67 4.64 3.31
N GLY A 365 6.02 5.66 2.56
CA GLY A 365 6.79 5.57 1.32
C GLY A 365 8.20 6.12 1.44
N GLY A 366 9.10 5.68 0.56
CA GLY A 366 10.37 6.34 0.33
C GLY A 366 10.12 7.80 -0.04
N GLY A 367 11.00 8.69 0.42
CA GLY A 367 10.79 10.13 0.29
C GLY A 367 9.92 10.76 1.37
N GLY A 368 9.11 9.98 2.10
CA GLY A 368 8.32 10.48 3.24
C GLY A 368 6.82 10.63 3.00
N SER A 369 6.28 10.23 1.84
CA SER A 369 4.83 10.10 1.67
C SER A 369 4.26 9.07 2.65
N PHE A 370 3.02 9.24 3.06
CA PHE A 370 2.34 8.27 3.93
C PHE A 370 0.83 8.33 3.75
N GLY A 371 0.19 7.23 4.12
CA GLY A 371 -1.25 7.17 4.33
C GLY A 371 -1.55 6.22 5.47
N TYR A 372 -2.43 6.62 6.37
CA TYR A 372 -2.88 5.75 7.44
C TYR A 372 -4.32 6.03 7.90
N ALA A 373 -4.92 4.99 8.45
CA ALA A 373 -6.17 5.02 9.18
C ALA A 373 -5.89 4.96 10.69
N ASP A 374 -6.56 5.80 11.45
CA ASP A 374 -6.62 5.75 12.90
C ASP A 374 -8.06 5.52 13.37
N PRO A 375 -8.49 4.26 13.55
CA PRO A 375 -9.87 3.96 13.92
C PRO A 375 -10.28 4.52 15.29
N ALA A 376 -9.33 4.67 16.22
CA ALA A 376 -9.61 5.22 17.54
C ALA A 376 -10.05 6.69 17.47
N ARG A 377 -9.55 7.41 16.45
CA ARG A 377 -9.89 8.81 16.18
C ARG A 377 -10.84 8.97 15.00
N ARG A 378 -11.17 7.90 14.29
CA ARG A 378 -11.90 7.89 13.02
C ARG A 378 -11.26 8.81 11.97
N LEU A 379 -9.93 8.87 12.00
CA LEU A 379 -9.09 9.72 11.18
C LEU A 379 -8.46 8.93 10.03
N GLY A 380 -8.71 9.36 8.80
CA GLY A 380 -7.96 8.95 7.61
C GLY A 380 -7.10 10.10 7.13
N ILE A 381 -5.80 9.85 6.91
CA ILE A 381 -4.86 10.90 6.48
C ILE A 381 -4.01 10.40 5.31
N GLY A 382 -3.72 11.30 4.36
CA GLY A 382 -2.80 11.09 3.25
C GLY A 382 -1.88 12.28 3.07
N PHE A 383 -0.59 12.02 2.92
CA PHE A 383 0.45 13.02 2.63
C PHE A 383 1.27 12.56 1.43
N ALA A 384 1.48 13.46 0.49
CA ALA A 384 2.20 13.20 -0.74
C ALA A 384 3.18 14.34 -1.07
N LYS A 385 4.29 14.00 -1.74
CA LYS A 385 5.35 14.94 -2.12
C LYS A 385 6.12 14.44 -3.35
N ASN A 386 6.78 15.34 -4.05
CA ASN A 386 7.56 15.02 -5.24
C ASN A 386 9.08 15.20 -5.11
N TYR A 387 9.59 15.43 -3.90
CA TYR A 387 11.02 15.39 -3.62
C TYR A 387 11.37 14.08 -2.91
N PHE A 388 12.10 13.19 -3.60
CA PHE A 388 12.43 11.85 -3.09
C PHE A 388 13.75 11.88 -2.32
N THR A 389 13.74 11.32 -1.11
CA THR A 389 14.94 11.13 -0.29
C THR A 389 15.00 9.72 0.25
N TYR A 390 16.18 9.09 0.25
CA TYR A 390 16.37 7.77 0.86
C TYR A 390 16.28 7.82 2.39
N LEU A 391 16.51 8.98 2.98
CA LEU A 391 16.54 9.19 4.43
C LEU A 391 15.29 9.96 4.87
N SER A 392 14.21 9.25 5.16
CA SER A 392 13.13 9.81 5.96
C SER A 392 13.49 9.71 7.46
N GLY A 393 14.26 10.69 7.97
CA GLY A 393 14.55 10.82 9.40
C GLY A 393 15.83 10.18 9.92
N GLY A 394 16.77 9.76 9.08
CA GLY A 394 18.10 9.28 9.49
C GLY A 394 19.05 10.44 9.82
N ALA A 395 19.93 10.26 10.84
CA ALA A 395 20.94 11.24 11.21
C ALA A 395 21.94 11.44 10.07
N VAL A 396 22.08 12.68 9.61
CA VAL A 396 23.18 13.10 8.76
C VAL A 396 24.26 13.69 9.66
N ASN A 397 25.47 13.13 9.64
CA ASN A 397 26.67 13.68 10.28
C ASN A 397 26.61 13.93 11.80
N GLY A 398 26.10 12.96 12.61
CA GLY A 398 26.24 13.04 14.08
C GLY A 398 25.40 14.12 14.78
N GLY A 399 24.58 14.86 14.05
CA GLY A 399 23.62 15.82 14.59
C GLY A 399 22.24 15.16 14.82
N ARG A 400 21.38 15.82 15.59
CA ARG A 400 19.96 15.46 15.67
C ARG A 400 19.40 15.58 14.25
N PRO A 401 18.79 14.52 13.68
CA PRO A 401 18.28 14.62 12.31
C PRO A 401 17.26 15.76 12.25
N PRO A 402 17.24 16.52 11.15
CA PRO A 402 16.16 17.47 10.94
C PRO A 402 14.85 16.69 11.01
N ARG A 403 13.84 17.29 11.62
CA ARG A 403 12.55 16.66 11.81
C ARG A 403 11.95 16.34 10.44
N ALA A 404 11.58 15.11 10.19
CA ALA A 404 11.05 14.70 8.88
C ALA A 404 9.80 15.55 8.53
N PRO A 405 9.64 16.02 7.29
CA PRO A 405 8.46 16.78 6.85
C PRO A 405 7.15 16.07 7.17
N SER A 406 7.10 14.74 7.02
CA SER A 406 5.95 13.93 7.40
C SER A 406 5.52 14.09 8.87
N ASN A 407 6.50 14.23 9.79
CA ASN A 407 6.22 14.44 11.22
C ASN A 407 5.68 15.85 11.46
N ILE A 408 6.28 16.85 10.82
CA ILE A 408 5.86 18.26 10.95
C ILE A 408 4.42 18.42 10.44
N VAL A 409 4.12 17.84 9.28
CA VAL A 409 2.77 17.88 8.68
C VAL A 409 1.75 17.14 9.54
N THR A 410 2.09 15.94 10.05
CA THR A 410 1.17 15.20 10.93
C THR A 410 0.82 16.00 12.18
N GLU A 411 1.81 16.64 12.83
CA GLU A 411 1.56 17.48 14.00
C GLU A 411 0.73 18.72 13.66
N ALA A 412 1.01 19.36 12.51
CA ALA A 412 0.19 20.49 12.07
C ALA A 412 -1.27 20.14 11.87
N VAL A 413 -1.54 18.95 11.30
CA VAL A 413 -2.90 18.42 11.15
C VAL A 413 -3.55 18.17 12.52
N PHE A 414 -2.84 17.53 13.45
CA PHE A 414 -3.35 17.28 14.81
C PHE A 414 -3.63 18.55 15.58
N ASP A 415 -2.71 19.52 15.52
CA ASP A 415 -2.88 20.83 16.18
C ASP A 415 -4.03 21.63 15.56
N ALA A 416 -4.17 21.62 14.23
CA ALA A 416 -5.25 22.30 13.54
C ALA A 416 -6.63 21.71 13.82
N LEU A 417 -6.71 20.38 14.06
CA LEU A 417 -7.93 19.67 14.39
C LEU A 417 -8.18 19.52 15.90
N GLU A 418 -7.29 20.08 16.74
CA GLU A 418 -7.34 19.97 18.21
C GLU A 418 -7.40 18.50 18.68
N LEU A 419 -6.71 17.60 17.99
CA LEU A 419 -6.66 16.19 18.34
C LEU A 419 -5.61 15.94 19.44
N PRO A 420 -5.88 15.04 20.40
CA PRO A 420 -4.90 14.70 21.44
C PRO A 420 -3.66 14.02 20.82
N ARG A 421 -2.47 14.38 21.31
CA ARG A 421 -1.19 13.81 20.89
C ARG A 421 -0.90 12.48 21.57
#